data_0ea3bf69726e08b2bf43f820daf32798
#
_entry.id   0ea3bf69726e08b2bf43f820daf32798
#
_cell.length_a   1.000
_cell.length_b   1.000
_cell.length_c   1.000
_cell.angle_alpha   90.00
_cell.angle_beta   90.00
_cell.angle_gamma   90.00
#
_symmetry.space_group_name_H-M   'P 1'
#
loop_
_entity.id
_entity.type
_entity.pdbx_description
1 polymer ?
#
loop_
_entity_poly.entity_id
_entity_poly.type
_entity_poly.pdbx_seq_one_letter_code
_entity_poly.pdbx_strand_id
1 'polypeptide(L)'
;MKSKLFTLLLLLVSSLGWGWAQNAHFWDGIEDFDGPTDENPILAAQIDFYFDKMVAPLPDSITLEISRLIEKTENNADLRDFILWHLLERYRYPEYMSQDQVFVWLYDQYFSQLEIKDLNETNLALIQEKAERLRQLALFNVAPDIKLGDSIDLQSIENNFTVLFFYDHDCDLCQQEMQDLDSVVAQHPEITKLAIDMNTDDVQVDVLYDLYDIETTPLIYVLDRDKRIIAKKIRARQIPLMIQ
;
A
#
# COMPACT_ATOMS: atom_id res chain seq x y z
N MET A 1 -34.50 -33.84 4.82
CA MET A 1 -33.16 -33.22 4.93
C MET A 1 -32.76 -32.40 3.71
N LYS A 2 -33.19 -32.70 2.47
CA LYS A 2 -32.82 -31.97 1.24
C LYS A 2 -33.42 -30.54 1.12
N SER A 3 -34.60 -30.29 1.73
CA SER A 3 -35.30 -28.99 1.66
C SER A 3 -34.61 -27.85 2.48
N LYS A 4 -34.03 -28.17 3.63
CA LYS A 4 -33.38 -27.17 4.52
C LYS A 4 -32.03 -26.69 3.96
N LEU A 5 -31.34 -27.55 3.18
CA LEU A 5 -30.05 -27.16 2.56
C LEU A 5 -30.25 -26.19 1.40
N PHE A 6 -31.36 -26.35 0.64
CA PHE A 6 -31.67 -25.48 -0.48
C PHE A 6 -32.12 -24.08 -0.03
N THR A 7 -32.83 -23.99 1.11
CA THR A 7 -33.22 -22.69 1.68
C THR A 7 -32.00 -21.91 2.26
N LEU A 8 -31.02 -22.62 2.82
CA LEU A 8 -29.79 -22.00 3.33
C LEU A 8 -28.91 -21.47 2.21
N LEU A 9 -28.85 -22.19 1.08
CA LEU A 9 -28.08 -21.76 -0.10
C LEU A 9 -28.71 -20.52 -0.77
N LEU A 10 -30.06 -20.45 -0.81
CA LEU A 10 -30.76 -19.27 -1.33
C LEU A 10 -30.59 -18.03 -0.46
N LEU A 11 -30.50 -18.19 0.88
CA LEU A 11 -30.24 -17.08 1.80
C LEU A 11 -28.79 -16.56 1.70
N LEU A 12 -27.82 -17.44 1.44
CA LEU A 12 -26.43 -17.04 1.23
C LEU A 12 -26.25 -16.28 -0.11
N VAL A 13 -26.94 -16.70 -1.16
CA VAL A 13 -26.90 -16.01 -2.47
C VAL A 13 -27.61 -14.65 -2.39
N SER A 14 -28.68 -14.52 -1.59
CA SER A 14 -29.38 -13.24 -1.41
C SER A 14 -28.56 -12.22 -0.59
N SER A 15 -27.75 -12.68 0.38
CA SER A 15 -26.87 -11.77 1.16
C SER A 15 -25.69 -11.25 0.35
N LEU A 16 -25.17 -12.04 -0.57
CA LEU A 16 -24.11 -11.60 -1.51
C LEU A 16 -24.66 -10.58 -2.54
N GLY A 17 -25.88 -10.77 -3.04
CA GLY A 17 -26.51 -9.86 -3.98
C GLY A 17 -26.87 -8.49 -3.40
N TRP A 18 -27.16 -8.40 -2.10
CA TRP A 18 -27.49 -7.13 -1.45
C TRP A 18 -26.28 -6.21 -1.25
N GLY A 19 -25.11 -6.77 -0.97
CA GLY A 19 -23.87 -5.99 -0.86
C GLY A 19 -23.52 -5.30 -2.20
N TRP A 20 -23.58 -6.02 -3.30
CA TRP A 20 -23.28 -5.49 -4.63
C TRP A 20 -24.29 -4.44 -5.10
N ALA A 21 -25.57 -4.60 -4.77
CA ALA A 21 -26.62 -3.64 -5.14
C ALA A 21 -26.47 -2.31 -4.37
N GLN A 22 -26.02 -2.33 -3.13
CA GLN A 22 -25.76 -1.11 -2.35
C GLN A 22 -24.56 -0.33 -2.87
N ASN A 23 -23.50 -1.02 -3.30
CA ASN A 23 -22.32 -0.38 -3.88
C ASN A 23 -22.63 0.30 -5.22
N ALA A 24 -23.46 -0.34 -6.06
CA ALA A 24 -23.81 0.18 -7.39
C ALA A 24 -24.52 1.54 -7.36
N HIS A 25 -25.20 1.87 -6.25
CA HIS A 25 -25.99 3.10 -6.10
C HIS A 25 -25.36 4.14 -5.15
N PHE A 26 -24.21 3.83 -4.56
CA PHE A 26 -23.60 4.75 -3.58
C PHE A 26 -23.25 6.11 -4.18
N TRP A 27 -22.81 6.10 -5.44
CA TRP A 27 -22.39 7.30 -6.16
C TRP A 27 -23.46 7.86 -7.11
N ASP A 28 -24.74 7.41 -6.99
CA ASP A 28 -25.80 7.97 -7.83
C ASP A 28 -26.01 9.46 -7.49
N GLY A 29 -26.03 10.29 -8.53
CA GLY A 29 -26.14 11.73 -8.40
C GLY A 29 -24.84 12.47 -8.16
N ILE A 30 -23.69 11.79 -8.09
CA ILE A 30 -22.39 12.49 -7.96
C ILE A 30 -22.05 13.30 -9.21
N GLU A 31 -22.57 12.87 -10.36
CA GLU A 31 -22.46 13.58 -11.64
C GLU A 31 -23.09 14.98 -11.62
N ASP A 32 -24.10 15.18 -10.78
CA ASP A 32 -24.81 16.46 -10.57
C ASP A 32 -24.19 17.31 -9.46
N PHE A 33 -23.02 16.91 -8.93
CA PHE A 33 -22.34 17.65 -7.89
C PHE A 33 -21.93 19.05 -8.37
N ASP A 34 -22.48 20.09 -7.75
CA ASP A 34 -22.25 21.51 -8.06
C ASP A 34 -21.54 22.28 -6.92
N GLY A 35 -21.16 21.57 -5.87
CA GLY A 35 -20.48 22.13 -4.71
C GLY A 35 -19.01 22.50 -5.00
N PRO A 36 -18.39 23.26 -4.09
CA PRO A 36 -16.97 23.55 -4.17
C PRO A 36 -16.18 22.24 -4.05
N THR A 37 -15.20 22.04 -4.92
CA THR A 37 -14.28 20.91 -4.88
C THR A 37 -13.02 21.23 -4.08
N ASP A 38 -12.61 22.48 -4.05
CA ASP A 38 -11.43 22.88 -3.29
C ASP A 38 -11.67 22.67 -1.78
N GLU A 39 -10.84 21.82 -1.16
CA GLU A 39 -10.88 21.49 0.28
C GLU A 39 -12.27 21.05 0.79
N ASN A 40 -12.97 20.18 0.06
CA ASN A 40 -14.28 19.67 0.49
C ASN A 40 -14.16 18.48 1.46
N PRO A 41 -14.22 18.69 2.79
CA PRO A 41 -14.02 17.62 3.77
C PRO A 41 -15.18 16.61 3.81
N ILE A 42 -16.38 17.03 3.38
CA ILE A 42 -17.56 16.12 3.35
C ILE A 42 -17.40 15.11 2.22
N LEU A 43 -17.05 15.58 1.04
CA LEU A 43 -16.79 14.71 -0.11
C LEU A 43 -15.60 13.78 0.15
N ALA A 44 -14.50 14.30 0.72
CA ALA A 44 -13.36 13.52 1.13
C ALA A 44 -13.77 12.39 2.10
N ALA A 45 -14.54 12.70 3.14
CA ALA A 45 -15.02 11.73 4.11
C ALA A 45 -15.97 10.68 3.50
N GLN A 46 -16.77 11.05 2.49
CA GLN A 46 -17.61 10.09 1.77
C GLN A 46 -16.77 9.12 0.93
N ILE A 47 -15.73 9.61 0.26
CA ILE A 47 -14.78 8.78 -0.49
C ILE A 47 -14.08 7.81 0.45
N ASP A 48 -13.54 8.31 1.56
CA ASP A 48 -12.87 7.47 2.55
C ASP A 48 -13.79 6.41 3.12
N PHE A 49 -15.01 6.79 3.52
CA PHE A 49 -16.00 5.81 4.01
C PHE A 49 -16.31 4.72 2.99
N TYR A 50 -16.47 5.08 1.71
CA TYR A 50 -16.75 4.11 0.65
C TYR A 50 -15.63 3.09 0.52
N PHE A 51 -14.40 3.56 0.36
CA PHE A 51 -13.24 2.67 0.18
C PHE A 51 -12.87 1.89 1.44
N ASP A 52 -13.17 2.41 2.65
CA ASP A 52 -12.92 1.69 3.91
C ASP A 52 -13.96 0.63 4.25
N LYS A 53 -15.23 0.88 3.90
CA LYS A 53 -16.34 0.08 4.44
C LYS A 53 -17.08 -0.73 3.39
N MET A 54 -17.00 -0.34 2.13
CA MET A 54 -17.80 -0.93 1.06
C MET A 54 -16.98 -1.63 -0.03
N VAL A 55 -15.68 -1.34 -0.12
CA VAL A 55 -14.79 -1.95 -1.11
C VAL A 55 -13.86 -2.96 -0.42
N ALA A 56 -13.67 -4.13 -1.05
CA ALA A 56 -12.69 -5.08 -0.54
C ALA A 56 -11.28 -4.46 -0.61
N PRO A 57 -10.43 -4.63 0.44
CA PRO A 57 -9.12 -3.98 0.52
C PRO A 57 -8.07 -4.64 -0.39
N LEU A 58 -8.47 -5.04 -1.59
CA LEU A 58 -7.63 -5.65 -2.62
C LEU A 58 -7.40 -4.65 -3.75
N PRO A 59 -6.19 -4.51 -4.28
CA PRO A 59 -5.88 -3.55 -5.34
C PRO A 59 -6.84 -3.61 -6.53
N ASP A 60 -7.14 -4.81 -7.05
CA ASP A 60 -8.05 -4.99 -8.19
C ASP A 60 -9.49 -4.49 -7.91
N SER A 61 -9.98 -4.73 -6.68
CA SER A 61 -11.31 -4.25 -6.29
C SER A 61 -11.33 -2.74 -6.16
N ILE A 62 -10.28 -2.17 -5.58
CA ILE A 62 -10.14 -0.73 -5.38
C ILE A 62 -10.04 -0.01 -6.73
N THR A 63 -9.17 -0.47 -7.63
CA THR A 63 -8.97 0.16 -8.95
C THR A 63 -10.21 0.08 -9.84
N LEU A 64 -10.96 -1.04 -9.74
CA LEU A 64 -12.24 -1.17 -10.42
C LEU A 64 -13.26 -0.12 -9.93
N GLU A 65 -13.37 0.06 -8.61
CA GLU A 65 -14.30 1.04 -8.05
C GLU A 65 -13.86 2.49 -8.29
N ILE A 66 -12.55 2.75 -8.30
CA ILE A 66 -12.02 4.06 -8.73
C ILE A 66 -12.42 4.36 -10.18
N SER A 67 -12.21 3.40 -11.10
CA SER A 67 -12.61 3.57 -12.51
C SER A 67 -14.09 3.94 -12.64
N ARG A 68 -14.97 3.22 -11.92
CA ARG A 68 -16.42 3.49 -11.93
C ARG A 68 -16.79 4.87 -11.39
N LEU A 69 -16.09 5.30 -10.34
CA LEU A 69 -16.31 6.62 -9.75
C LEU A 69 -15.86 7.73 -10.71
N ILE A 70 -14.70 7.57 -11.35
CA ILE A 70 -14.16 8.55 -12.30
C ILE A 70 -15.02 8.63 -13.57
N GLU A 71 -15.53 7.51 -14.08
CA GLU A 71 -16.47 7.49 -15.22
C GLU A 71 -17.71 8.37 -14.97
N LYS A 72 -18.23 8.39 -13.71
CA LYS A 72 -19.37 9.25 -13.35
C LYS A 72 -19.04 10.76 -13.35
N THR A 73 -17.78 11.13 -13.41
CA THR A 73 -17.32 12.53 -13.37
C THR A 73 -16.91 13.09 -14.74
N GLU A 74 -17.21 12.41 -15.85
CA GLU A 74 -16.77 12.78 -17.20
C GLU A 74 -17.09 14.24 -17.59
N ASN A 75 -18.22 14.77 -17.11
CA ASN A 75 -18.67 16.12 -17.41
C ASN A 75 -18.28 17.16 -16.34
N ASN A 76 -17.51 16.78 -15.31
CA ASN A 76 -17.11 17.66 -14.21
C ASN A 76 -15.61 17.45 -13.91
N ALA A 77 -14.76 18.18 -14.63
CA ALA A 77 -13.30 18.06 -14.51
C ALA A 77 -12.80 18.45 -13.11
N ASP A 78 -13.38 19.47 -12.48
CA ASP A 78 -12.97 19.89 -11.14
C ASP A 78 -13.26 18.80 -10.10
N LEU A 79 -14.41 18.14 -10.19
CA LEU A 79 -14.78 17.02 -9.34
C LEU A 79 -13.86 15.80 -9.57
N ARG A 80 -13.61 15.46 -10.84
CA ARG A 80 -12.68 14.39 -11.20
C ARG A 80 -11.30 14.63 -10.59
N ASP A 81 -10.77 15.80 -10.77
CA ASP A 81 -9.42 16.15 -10.34
C ASP A 81 -9.30 16.13 -8.81
N PHE A 82 -10.31 16.64 -8.09
CA PHE A 82 -10.39 16.51 -6.64
C PHE A 82 -10.36 15.05 -6.17
N ILE A 83 -11.19 14.19 -6.79
CA ILE A 83 -11.24 12.77 -6.45
C ILE A 83 -9.90 12.10 -6.72
N LEU A 84 -9.27 12.38 -7.87
CA LEU A 84 -7.98 11.81 -8.24
C LEU A 84 -6.87 12.21 -7.25
N TRP A 85 -6.80 13.50 -6.87
CA TRP A 85 -5.83 13.96 -5.88
C TRP A 85 -6.06 13.34 -4.51
N HIS A 86 -7.32 13.27 -4.05
CA HIS A 86 -7.66 12.68 -2.76
C HIS A 86 -7.27 11.19 -2.72
N LEU A 87 -7.58 10.44 -3.77
CA LEU A 87 -7.24 9.02 -3.85
C LEU A 87 -5.73 8.79 -4.00
N LEU A 88 -5.01 9.63 -4.77
CA LEU A 88 -3.57 9.54 -4.87
C LEU A 88 -2.91 9.72 -3.50
N GLU A 89 -3.33 10.72 -2.74
CA GLU A 89 -2.77 10.98 -1.40
C GLU A 89 -3.15 9.87 -0.42
N ARG A 90 -4.37 9.35 -0.46
CA ARG A 90 -4.81 8.21 0.34
C ARG A 90 -3.92 6.97 0.12
N TYR A 91 -3.61 6.63 -1.12
CA TYR A 91 -2.81 5.44 -1.45
C TYR A 91 -1.30 5.72 -1.50
N ARG A 92 -0.87 6.91 -1.18
CA ARG A 92 0.52 7.25 -0.93
C ARG A 92 1.05 6.55 0.33
N TYR A 93 0.19 6.41 1.38
CA TYR A 93 0.49 5.77 2.66
C TYR A 93 -0.58 4.72 3.00
N PRO A 94 -0.66 3.63 2.26
CA PRO A 94 -1.76 2.69 2.39
C PRO A 94 -1.68 1.88 3.69
N GLU A 95 -2.85 1.49 4.21
CA GLU A 95 -2.98 0.66 5.40
C GLU A 95 -2.49 -0.79 5.18
N TYR A 96 -2.69 -1.34 3.98
CA TYR A 96 -2.31 -2.72 3.65
C TYR A 96 -1.14 -2.75 2.68
N MET A 97 -0.23 -3.71 2.87
CA MET A 97 1.06 -3.81 2.17
C MET A 97 0.98 -3.91 0.63
N SER A 98 -0.18 -4.29 0.06
CA SER A 98 -0.35 -4.40 -1.40
C SER A 98 -1.02 -3.18 -2.03
N GLN A 99 -1.61 -2.31 -1.22
CA GLN A 99 -2.41 -1.18 -1.73
C GLN A 99 -1.57 -0.04 -2.32
N ASP A 100 -0.26 -0.02 -2.09
CA ASP A 100 0.65 0.88 -2.79
C ASP A 100 0.64 0.69 -4.31
N GLN A 101 0.20 -0.49 -4.79
CA GLN A 101 -0.01 -0.71 -6.23
C GLN A 101 -1.20 0.08 -6.79
N VAL A 102 -2.12 0.55 -5.94
CA VAL A 102 -3.19 1.48 -6.34
C VAL A 102 -2.60 2.86 -6.68
N PHE A 103 -1.59 3.34 -5.92
CA PHE A 103 -0.88 4.57 -6.26
C PHE A 103 -0.20 4.46 -7.62
N VAL A 104 0.50 3.35 -7.89
CA VAL A 104 1.13 3.06 -9.18
C VAL A 104 0.11 3.08 -10.31
N TRP A 105 -1.02 2.43 -10.09
CA TRP A 105 -2.11 2.36 -11.08
C TRP A 105 -2.74 3.74 -11.33
N LEU A 106 -2.97 4.55 -10.28
CA LEU A 106 -3.47 5.93 -10.44
C LEU A 106 -2.53 6.77 -11.29
N TYR A 107 -1.22 6.68 -11.04
CA TYR A 107 -0.23 7.33 -11.88
C TYR A 107 -0.33 6.88 -13.33
N ASP A 108 -0.31 5.57 -13.59
CA ASP A 108 -0.31 5.00 -14.95
C ASP A 108 -1.58 5.34 -15.73
N GLN A 109 -2.76 5.34 -15.06
CA GLN A 109 -4.05 5.53 -15.73
C GLN A 109 -4.44 7.00 -15.89
N TYR A 110 -4.06 7.86 -14.95
CA TYR A 110 -4.55 9.23 -14.93
C TYR A 110 -3.44 10.28 -14.91
N PHE A 111 -2.55 10.29 -13.92
CA PHE A 111 -1.59 11.37 -13.74
C PHE A 111 -0.56 11.47 -14.86
N SER A 112 -0.18 10.36 -15.48
CA SER A 112 0.75 10.35 -16.63
C SER A 112 0.10 10.74 -17.96
N GLN A 113 -1.24 10.83 -18.02
CA GLN A 113 -1.96 10.91 -19.30
C GLN A 113 -2.92 12.09 -19.39
N LEU A 114 -3.40 12.62 -18.26
CA LEU A 114 -4.42 13.66 -18.23
C LEU A 114 -3.83 15.01 -17.81
N GLU A 115 -4.45 16.07 -18.33
CA GLU A 115 -4.32 17.38 -17.71
C GLU A 115 -5.18 17.41 -16.43
N ILE A 116 -4.53 17.52 -15.29
CA ILE A 116 -5.17 17.56 -13.97
C ILE A 116 -4.86 18.92 -13.35
N LYS A 117 -5.86 19.54 -12.74
CA LYS A 117 -5.73 20.82 -12.05
C LYS A 117 -4.62 20.74 -11.00
N ASP A 118 -3.81 21.77 -10.91
CA ASP A 118 -2.67 21.92 -9.99
C ASP A 118 -1.51 20.91 -10.18
N LEU A 119 -1.58 20.07 -11.21
CA LEU A 119 -0.49 19.19 -11.61
C LEU A 119 0.53 19.97 -12.45
N ASN A 120 1.66 20.29 -11.85
CA ASN A 120 2.80 20.89 -12.55
C ASN A 120 3.89 19.85 -12.81
N GLU A 121 4.90 20.21 -13.63
CA GLU A 121 5.99 19.30 -13.99
C GLU A 121 6.77 18.76 -12.79
N THR A 122 6.96 19.58 -11.75
CA THR A 122 7.67 19.16 -10.54
C THR A 122 6.88 18.11 -9.76
N ASN A 123 5.58 18.35 -9.54
CA ASN A 123 4.72 17.42 -8.86
C ASN A 123 4.58 16.11 -9.65
N LEU A 124 4.43 16.20 -10.97
CA LEU A 124 4.35 15.03 -11.82
C LEU A 124 5.64 14.18 -11.74
N ALA A 125 6.82 14.82 -11.75
CA ALA A 125 8.10 14.11 -11.61
C ALA A 125 8.20 13.38 -10.25
N LEU A 126 7.78 13.99 -9.15
CA LEU A 126 7.77 13.37 -7.82
C LEU A 126 6.79 12.18 -7.73
N ILE A 127 5.61 12.33 -8.33
CA ILE A 127 4.62 11.23 -8.40
C ILE A 127 5.17 10.07 -9.23
N GLN A 128 5.79 10.37 -10.37
CA GLN A 128 6.42 9.39 -11.25
C GLN A 128 7.52 8.61 -10.50
N GLU A 129 8.44 9.33 -9.88
CA GLU A 129 9.54 8.73 -9.13
C GLU A 129 9.05 7.78 -8.03
N LYS A 130 8.04 8.22 -7.26
CA LYS A 130 7.41 7.36 -6.26
C LYS A 130 6.72 6.14 -6.89
N ALA A 131 5.99 6.31 -7.98
CA ALA A 131 5.34 5.19 -8.67
C ALA A 131 6.35 4.16 -9.19
N GLU A 132 7.47 4.59 -9.75
CA GLU A 132 8.55 3.73 -10.23
C GLU A 132 9.18 2.95 -9.06
N ARG A 133 9.44 3.61 -7.94
CA ARG A 133 9.95 2.99 -6.70
C ARG A 133 8.98 1.94 -6.15
N LEU A 134 7.70 2.28 -5.99
CA LEU A 134 6.68 1.36 -5.50
C LEU A 134 6.47 0.16 -6.44
N ARG A 135 6.62 0.35 -7.75
CA ARG A 135 6.57 -0.74 -8.74
C ARG A 135 7.71 -1.74 -8.54
N GLN A 136 8.92 -1.26 -8.25
CA GLN A 136 10.07 -2.13 -7.93
C GLN A 136 9.84 -2.88 -6.62
N LEU A 137 9.23 -2.26 -5.63
CA LEU A 137 8.93 -2.81 -4.31
C LEU A 137 7.60 -3.59 -4.24
N ALA A 138 7.01 -3.95 -5.38
CA ALA A 138 5.82 -4.78 -5.40
C ALA A 138 6.08 -6.16 -4.78
N LEU A 139 5.04 -6.76 -4.17
CA LEU A 139 5.15 -8.12 -3.64
C LEU A 139 5.61 -9.08 -4.75
N PHE A 140 6.46 -10.03 -4.37
CA PHE A 140 7.09 -11.05 -5.21
C PHE A 140 8.15 -10.53 -6.20
N ASN A 141 8.42 -9.23 -6.26
CA ASN A 141 9.61 -8.70 -6.93
C ASN A 141 10.86 -8.93 -6.08
N VAL A 142 12.01 -9.04 -6.76
CA VAL A 142 13.30 -9.09 -6.08
C VAL A 142 13.57 -7.72 -5.44
N ALA A 143 13.89 -7.74 -4.15
CA ALA A 143 14.23 -6.52 -3.41
C ALA A 143 15.49 -5.86 -3.98
N PRO A 144 15.57 -4.52 -3.95
CA PRO A 144 16.83 -3.83 -4.28
C PRO A 144 17.99 -4.35 -3.44
N ASP A 145 19.17 -4.41 -4.04
CA ASP A 145 20.36 -4.88 -3.32
C ASP A 145 20.82 -3.87 -2.26
N ILE A 146 21.28 -4.40 -1.13
CA ILE A 146 21.84 -3.60 -0.03
C ILE A 146 23.27 -4.05 0.19
N LYS A 147 24.19 -3.09 0.04
CA LYS A 147 25.59 -3.31 0.32
C LYS A 147 26.15 -2.10 1.07
N LEU A 148 26.42 -2.27 2.35
CA LEU A 148 26.92 -1.23 3.24
C LEU A 148 28.26 -1.66 3.82
N GLY A 149 29.34 -1.09 3.29
CA GLY A 149 30.71 -1.48 3.65
C GLY A 149 30.99 -2.95 3.43
N ASP A 150 31.81 -3.53 4.30
CA ASP A 150 32.17 -4.96 4.28
C ASP A 150 31.23 -5.81 5.18
N SER A 151 30.34 -5.17 5.92
CA SER A 151 29.56 -5.82 6.99
C SER A 151 28.14 -6.20 6.58
N ILE A 152 27.56 -5.50 5.62
CA ILE A 152 26.17 -5.70 5.17
C ILE A 152 26.16 -5.96 3.66
N ASP A 153 25.80 -7.16 3.28
CA ASP A 153 25.61 -7.59 1.91
C ASP A 153 24.38 -8.52 1.86
N LEU A 154 23.27 -8.00 1.35
CA LEU A 154 21.99 -8.71 1.29
C LEU A 154 22.11 -10.00 0.45
N GLN A 155 22.90 -9.98 -0.62
CA GLN A 155 23.04 -11.13 -1.50
C GLN A 155 23.86 -12.27 -0.88
N SER A 156 24.70 -11.97 0.12
CA SER A 156 25.50 -12.98 0.83
C SER A 156 24.69 -13.81 1.83
N ILE A 157 23.45 -13.42 2.14
CA ILE A 157 22.61 -14.11 3.11
C ILE A 157 21.96 -15.34 2.45
N GLU A 158 22.30 -16.54 2.92
CA GLU A 158 21.84 -17.81 2.35
C GLU A 158 20.62 -18.42 3.05
N ASN A 159 20.09 -17.81 4.11
CA ASN A 159 18.97 -18.36 4.88
C ASN A 159 17.65 -18.33 4.08
N ASN A 160 16.63 -19.10 4.53
CA ASN A 160 15.34 -19.23 3.84
C ASN A 160 14.59 -17.90 3.79
N PHE A 161 14.70 -17.11 4.87
CA PHE A 161 14.08 -15.81 4.95
C PHE A 161 15.06 -14.76 5.44
N THR A 162 14.93 -13.54 4.90
CA THR A 162 15.66 -12.37 5.39
C THR A 162 14.67 -11.31 5.81
N VAL A 163 14.80 -10.81 7.03
CA VAL A 163 14.02 -9.67 7.51
C VAL A 163 14.90 -8.43 7.47
N LEU A 164 14.56 -7.49 6.59
CA LEU A 164 15.15 -6.16 6.60
C LEU A 164 14.38 -5.34 7.62
N PHE A 165 15.09 -4.76 8.57
CA PHE A 165 14.53 -3.92 9.62
C PHE A 165 15.23 -2.56 9.60
N PHE A 166 14.54 -1.56 9.07
CA PHE A 166 15.00 -0.18 9.06
C PHE A 166 14.48 0.49 10.32
N TYR A 167 15.38 1.04 11.13
CA TYR A 167 15.05 1.61 12.42
C TYR A 167 15.82 2.89 12.70
N ASP A 168 15.39 3.63 13.70
CA ASP A 168 16.09 4.76 14.28
C ASP A 168 16.39 4.39 15.73
N HIS A 169 17.64 4.50 16.15
CA HIS A 169 18.08 4.12 17.49
C HIS A 169 17.48 5.02 18.59
N ASP A 170 17.06 6.25 18.27
CA ASP A 170 16.41 7.19 19.21
C ASP A 170 14.88 7.04 19.26
N CYS A 171 14.31 6.10 18.51
CA CYS A 171 12.87 5.88 18.43
C CYS A 171 12.42 4.77 19.39
N ASP A 172 11.60 5.11 20.40
CA ASP A 172 11.05 4.14 21.37
C ASP A 172 10.27 3.00 20.72
N LEU A 173 9.48 3.30 19.67
CA LEU A 173 8.72 2.29 18.92
C LEU A 173 9.67 1.33 18.19
N CYS A 174 10.77 1.84 17.64
CA CYS A 174 11.79 1.02 16.97
C CYS A 174 12.46 0.06 17.97
N GLN A 175 12.74 0.53 19.19
CA GLN A 175 13.33 -0.32 20.23
C GLN A 175 12.38 -1.45 20.64
N GLN A 176 11.09 -1.15 20.76
CA GLN A 176 10.08 -2.19 21.05
C GLN A 176 9.95 -3.19 19.91
N GLU A 177 9.88 -2.72 18.69
CA GLU A 177 9.77 -3.56 17.50
C GLU A 177 11.01 -4.44 17.31
N MET A 178 12.20 -3.93 17.67
CA MET A 178 13.45 -4.70 17.70
C MET A 178 13.37 -5.87 18.67
N GLN A 179 12.85 -5.65 19.89
CA GLN A 179 12.69 -6.72 20.90
C GLN A 179 11.71 -7.80 20.42
N ASP A 180 10.59 -7.38 19.82
CA ASP A 180 9.63 -8.31 19.23
C ASP A 180 10.27 -9.11 18.09
N LEU A 181 11.04 -8.46 17.23
CA LEU A 181 11.75 -9.11 16.12
C LEU A 181 12.81 -10.09 16.64
N ASP A 182 13.58 -9.74 17.66
CA ASP A 182 14.55 -10.64 18.29
C ASP A 182 13.88 -11.88 18.87
N SER A 183 12.70 -11.71 19.45
CA SER A 183 11.89 -12.82 19.98
C SER A 183 11.39 -13.75 18.87
N VAL A 184 11.00 -13.19 17.71
CA VAL A 184 10.58 -13.95 16.52
C VAL A 184 11.77 -14.73 15.96
N VAL A 185 12.90 -14.07 15.72
CA VAL A 185 14.12 -14.70 15.16
C VAL A 185 14.64 -15.82 16.06
N ALA A 186 14.58 -15.67 17.39
CA ALA A 186 14.97 -16.71 18.33
C ALA A 186 14.13 -18.00 18.22
N GLN A 187 12.88 -17.89 17.74
CA GLN A 187 11.96 -19.02 17.55
C GLN A 187 11.99 -19.57 16.12
N HIS A 188 12.56 -18.82 15.17
CA HIS A 188 12.59 -19.11 13.74
C HIS A 188 14.02 -19.06 13.20
N PRO A 189 14.82 -20.15 13.37
CA PRO A 189 16.23 -20.18 12.95
C PRO A 189 16.42 -20.07 11.43
N GLU A 190 15.34 -20.26 10.65
CA GLU A 190 15.29 -20.05 9.21
C GLU A 190 15.26 -18.57 8.80
N ILE A 191 15.19 -17.63 9.77
CA ILE A 191 15.21 -16.19 9.50
C ILE A 191 16.59 -15.62 9.82
N THR A 192 17.11 -14.79 8.93
CA THR A 192 18.21 -13.86 9.21
C THR A 192 17.66 -12.46 9.34
N LYS A 193 17.94 -11.79 10.45
CA LYS A 193 17.64 -10.36 10.65
C LYS A 193 18.80 -9.52 10.12
N LEU A 194 18.49 -8.57 9.25
CA LEU A 194 19.38 -7.49 8.83
C LEU A 194 18.80 -6.17 9.33
N ALA A 195 19.33 -5.67 10.45
CA ALA A 195 18.89 -4.40 11.04
C ALA A 195 19.81 -3.27 10.57
N ILE A 196 19.20 -2.20 10.07
CA ILE A 196 19.89 -1.05 9.49
C ILE A 196 19.41 0.19 10.24
N ASP A 197 20.34 0.85 10.92
CA ASP A 197 20.06 2.13 11.58
C ASP A 197 20.02 3.25 10.55
N MET A 198 18.88 3.93 10.49
CA MET A 198 18.66 5.03 9.55
C MET A 198 19.04 6.39 10.14
N ASN A 199 19.27 6.47 11.45
CA ASN A 199 19.73 7.68 12.14
C ASN A 199 21.27 7.70 12.23
N THR A 200 21.90 7.92 11.07
CA THR A 200 23.37 7.93 10.94
C THR A 200 23.78 8.93 9.85
N ASP A 201 25.01 9.46 9.97
CA ASP A 201 25.62 10.34 8.98
C ASP A 201 26.26 9.57 7.79
N ASP A 202 26.03 8.26 7.69
CA ASP A 202 26.57 7.44 6.59
C ASP A 202 25.78 7.65 5.31
N VAL A 203 26.37 8.34 4.34
CA VAL A 203 25.79 8.60 3.01
C VAL A 203 25.39 7.33 2.24
N GLN A 204 25.95 6.17 2.58
CA GLN A 204 25.54 4.90 1.98
C GLN A 204 24.14 4.46 2.48
N VAL A 205 23.75 4.91 3.66
CA VAL A 205 22.42 4.66 4.23
C VAL A 205 21.37 5.59 3.62
N ASP A 206 21.75 6.83 3.26
CA ASP A 206 20.83 7.80 2.65
C ASP A 206 20.16 7.26 1.37
N VAL A 207 20.90 6.49 0.59
CA VAL A 207 20.36 5.89 -0.65
C VAL A 207 19.19 4.94 -0.38
N LEU A 208 19.13 4.33 0.82
CA LEU A 208 18.09 3.37 1.17
C LEU A 208 16.73 4.02 1.37
N TYR A 209 16.67 5.32 1.73
CA TYR A 209 15.39 6.05 1.84
C TYR A 209 14.63 5.99 0.51
N ASP A 210 15.35 6.18 -0.59
CA ASP A 210 14.76 6.11 -1.92
C ASP A 210 14.56 4.68 -2.40
N LEU A 211 15.51 3.78 -2.20
CA LEU A 211 15.43 2.41 -2.68
C LEU A 211 14.28 1.62 -2.04
N TYR A 212 13.98 1.86 -0.75
CA TYR A 212 13.00 1.09 0.02
C TYR A 212 11.76 1.89 0.43
N ASP A 213 11.57 3.08 -0.14
CA ASP A 213 10.43 3.95 0.18
C ASP A 213 10.28 4.15 1.70
N ILE A 214 11.41 4.48 2.37
CA ILE A 214 11.47 4.64 3.82
C ILE A 214 11.04 6.07 4.15
N GLU A 215 9.79 6.24 4.52
CA GLU A 215 9.26 7.54 4.94
C GLU A 215 9.21 7.66 6.47
N THR A 216 9.07 6.53 7.15
CA THR A 216 9.05 6.45 8.61
C THR A 216 9.71 5.15 9.08
N THR A 217 10.27 5.18 10.29
CA THR A 217 10.77 4.02 11.01
C THR A 217 9.89 3.71 12.23
N PRO A 218 9.76 2.46 12.66
CA PRO A 218 10.35 1.25 12.10
C PRO A 218 9.67 0.79 10.80
N LEU A 219 10.45 0.23 9.88
CA LEU A 219 9.94 -0.35 8.63
C LEU A 219 10.51 -1.76 8.44
N ILE A 220 9.63 -2.72 8.15
CA ILE A 220 9.99 -4.13 7.96
C ILE A 220 9.66 -4.57 6.53
N TYR A 221 10.64 -5.25 5.90
CA TYR A 221 10.45 -6.08 4.71
C TYR A 221 10.82 -7.52 5.06
N VAL A 222 10.04 -8.48 4.57
CA VAL A 222 10.36 -9.92 4.66
C VAL A 222 10.63 -10.44 3.27
N LEU A 223 11.80 -11.05 3.09
CA LEU A 223 12.25 -11.59 1.82
C LEU A 223 12.35 -13.11 1.92
N ASP A 224 12.03 -13.80 0.83
CA ASP A 224 12.30 -15.22 0.70
C ASP A 224 13.78 -15.50 0.36
N ARG A 225 14.11 -16.76 0.12
CA ARG A 225 15.46 -17.20 -0.22
C ARG A 225 16.01 -16.54 -1.49
N ASP A 226 15.14 -16.28 -2.46
CA ASP A 226 15.49 -15.63 -3.73
C ASP A 226 15.45 -14.08 -3.64
N LYS A 227 15.38 -13.56 -2.41
CA LYS A 227 15.27 -12.12 -2.10
C LYS A 227 14.00 -11.46 -2.66
N ARG A 228 12.94 -12.24 -2.89
CA ARG A 228 11.65 -11.67 -3.27
C ARG A 228 10.92 -11.14 -2.04
N ILE A 229 10.30 -10.00 -2.18
CA ILE A 229 9.50 -9.36 -1.13
C ILE A 229 8.21 -10.18 -0.92
N ILE A 230 8.10 -10.92 0.19
CA ILE A 230 6.90 -11.68 0.53
C ILE A 230 5.98 -10.92 1.50
N ALA A 231 6.53 -9.95 2.25
CA ALA A 231 5.76 -9.03 3.06
C ALA A 231 6.53 -7.71 3.25
N LYS A 232 5.79 -6.63 3.48
CA LYS A 232 6.36 -5.30 3.77
C LYS A 232 5.40 -4.47 4.62
N LYS A 233 5.94 -3.45 5.33
CA LYS A 233 5.15 -2.53 6.15
C LYS A 233 4.29 -3.26 7.21
N ILE A 234 4.83 -4.35 7.76
CA ILE A 234 4.20 -5.16 8.81
C ILE A 234 4.92 -5.03 10.15
N ARG A 235 4.31 -5.53 11.22
CA ARG A 235 4.94 -5.63 12.54
C ARG A 235 5.68 -6.96 12.69
N ALA A 236 6.73 -6.98 13.52
CA ALA A 236 7.53 -8.18 13.76
C ALA A 236 6.68 -9.40 14.15
N ARG A 237 5.67 -9.22 14.99
CA ARG A 237 4.76 -10.28 15.44
C ARG A 237 3.90 -10.90 14.31
N GLN A 238 3.82 -10.25 13.16
CA GLN A 238 3.09 -10.77 12.00
C GLN A 238 3.97 -11.65 11.09
N ILE A 239 5.30 -11.57 11.22
CA ILE A 239 6.24 -12.31 10.38
C ILE A 239 5.96 -13.83 10.35
N PRO A 240 5.67 -14.52 11.49
CA PRO A 240 5.39 -15.94 11.49
C PRO A 240 4.19 -16.35 10.61
N LEU A 241 3.28 -15.42 10.32
CA LEU A 241 2.13 -15.67 9.43
C LEU A 241 2.52 -15.61 7.95
N MET A 242 3.63 -14.96 7.62
CA MET A 242 4.10 -14.72 6.25
C MET A 242 5.07 -15.80 5.75
N ILE A 243 5.68 -16.57 6.66
CA ILE A 243 6.74 -17.56 6.37
C ILE A 243 6.27 -19.02 6.51
N GLN A 244 4.95 -19.25 6.51
CA GLN A 244 4.36 -20.59 6.64
C GLN A 244 4.47 -21.41 5.37
#